data_5c5aa3798476bd2fd4768c6dc1591d17
#
_entry.id   5c5aa3798476bd2fd4768c6dc1591d17
#
_cell.length_a   1.000
_cell.length_b   1.000
_cell.length_c   1.000
_cell.angle_alpha   90.00
_cell.angle_beta   90.00
_cell.angle_gamma   90.00
#
_symmetry.space_group_name_H-M   'P 1'
#
loop_
_entity.id
_entity.type
_entity.pdbx_description
1 polymer ?
#
loop_
_entity_poly.entity_id
_entity_poly.type
_entity_poly.pdbx_seq_one_letter_code
_entity_poly.pdbx_strand_id
1 'polypeptide(L)'
;MSVPERMNILDRIVRTKRDEVRALRSARAELARAARCAPPARDFRSALRGSSGDVAIIAEVKRRSPGAGSIREDLDPADLAADYGRSGASAISVLTDRTYFGGGLDDLRRVRARVRRPALRKDFLIDPVQLDESRAAGADAVLLIVRILEDPLLGELLRGAQALGMAALVEVHDAAELERALAAGADVVGINNRDLSTFRSSVTVTLELVRRTPPDVVVISESGLATREDLATVGAAGADAVLMGEALLRSPRPGDAVAALTGVPRGPRTATAGPEPSPATAVQPEPSAGRAATPPAARPEPPATAPEPPTPHRTRSRA
;
A
#
# COMPACT_ATOMS: atom_id res chain seq x y z
N MET A 1 8.48 -29.43 27.68
CA MET A 1 7.99 -29.58 26.29
C MET A 1 7.18 -28.32 25.97
N SER A 2 7.74 -27.37 25.23
CA SER A 2 7.03 -26.16 24.82
C SER A 2 5.89 -26.53 23.87
N VAL A 3 4.67 -26.09 24.19
CA VAL A 3 3.52 -26.18 23.29
C VAL A 3 3.90 -25.46 22.01
N PRO A 4 3.79 -26.07 20.80
CA PRO A 4 4.08 -25.36 19.57
C PRO A 4 3.14 -24.16 19.49
N GLU A 5 3.72 -22.95 19.41
CA GLU A 5 3.01 -21.68 19.25
C GLU A 5 2.08 -21.83 18.04
N ARG A 6 0.77 -21.76 18.29
CA ARG A 6 -0.23 -21.93 17.21
C ARG A 6 -0.02 -20.76 16.23
N MET A 7 0.55 -21.07 15.08
CA MET A 7 0.77 -20.15 13.98
C MET A 7 -0.53 -19.37 13.71
N ASN A 8 -0.47 -18.04 13.82
CA ASN A 8 -1.63 -17.18 13.59
C ASN A 8 -2.10 -17.27 12.13
N ILE A 9 -3.29 -16.73 11.82
CA ILE A 9 -3.86 -16.85 10.49
C ILE A 9 -3.01 -16.13 9.43
N LEU A 10 -2.40 -15.00 9.79
CA LEU A 10 -1.57 -14.20 8.90
C LEU A 10 -0.29 -14.95 8.48
N ASP A 11 0.37 -15.62 9.44
CA ASP A 11 1.56 -16.44 9.16
C ASP A 11 1.24 -17.61 8.21
N ARG A 12 0.06 -18.22 8.39
CA ARG A 12 -0.43 -19.28 7.50
C ARG A 12 -0.65 -18.75 6.08
N ILE A 13 -1.25 -17.57 5.94
CA ILE A 13 -1.48 -16.91 4.64
C ILE A 13 -0.14 -16.60 3.98
N VAL A 14 0.81 -15.96 4.71
CA VAL A 14 2.13 -15.62 4.19
C VAL A 14 2.89 -16.87 3.73
N ARG A 15 2.78 -17.98 4.46
CA ARG A 15 3.38 -19.26 4.05
C ARG A 15 2.81 -19.74 2.70
N THR A 16 1.48 -19.74 2.56
CA THR A 16 0.82 -20.08 1.28
C THR A 16 1.29 -19.16 0.15
N LYS A 17 1.37 -17.84 0.41
CA LYS A 17 1.84 -16.87 -0.60
C LYS A 17 3.29 -17.12 -1.03
N ARG A 18 4.17 -17.55 -0.13
CA ARG A 18 5.55 -17.93 -0.50
C ARG A 18 5.58 -19.10 -1.49
N ASP A 19 4.64 -20.04 -1.39
CA ASP A 19 4.53 -21.15 -2.33
C ASP A 19 3.96 -20.67 -3.68
N GLU A 20 2.94 -19.81 -3.68
CA GLU A 20 2.38 -19.18 -4.88
C GLU A 20 3.45 -18.36 -5.62
N VAL A 21 4.18 -17.50 -4.91
CA VAL A 21 5.29 -16.68 -5.46
C VAL A 21 6.36 -17.55 -6.11
N ARG A 22 6.69 -18.70 -5.50
CA ARG A 22 7.68 -19.62 -6.06
C ARG A 22 7.27 -20.14 -7.43
N ALA A 23 5.98 -20.42 -7.61
CA ALA A 23 5.43 -20.82 -8.91
C ALA A 23 5.43 -19.67 -9.93
N LEU A 24 5.16 -18.43 -9.49
CA LEU A 24 5.13 -17.25 -10.37
C LEU A 24 6.51 -16.87 -10.94
N ARG A 25 7.61 -17.17 -10.22
CA ARG A 25 8.96 -16.76 -10.63
C ARG A 25 9.37 -17.31 -11.99
N SER A 26 8.88 -18.49 -12.40
CA SER A 26 9.10 -19.05 -13.72
C SER A 26 8.45 -18.25 -14.85
N ALA A 27 7.36 -17.56 -14.58
CA ALA A 27 6.61 -16.72 -15.52
C ALA A 27 7.00 -15.23 -15.45
N ARG A 28 8.01 -14.84 -14.65
CA ARG A 28 8.37 -13.44 -14.40
C ARG A 28 8.53 -12.59 -15.66
N ALA A 29 9.25 -13.08 -16.65
CA ALA A 29 9.49 -12.34 -17.91
C ALA A 29 8.21 -12.14 -18.72
N GLU A 30 7.30 -13.11 -18.70
CA GLU A 30 6.00 -13.03 -19.35
C GLU A 30 5.08 -12.04 -18.62
N LEU A 31 5.01 -12.13 -17.31
CA LEU A 31 4.23 -11.21 -16.48
C LEU A 31 4.70 -9.76 -16.65
N ALA A 32 6.01 -9.52 -16.63
CA ALA A 32 6.57 -8.18 -16.83
C ALA A 32 6.24 -7.63 -18.24
N ARG A 33 6.23 -8.48 -19.27
CA ARG A 33 5.80 -8.07 -20.61
C ARG A 33 4.30 -7.75 -20.64
N ALA A 34 3.46 -8.60 -20.05
CA ALA A 34 2.02 -8.40 -19.99
C ALA A 34 1.66 -7.14 -19.20
N ALA A 35 2.36 -6.86 -18.09
CA ALA A 35 2.20 -5.65 -17.30
C ALA A 35 2.46 -4.39 -18.12
N ARG A 36 3.52 -4.36 -18.93
CA ARG A 36 3.84 -3.24 -19.83
C ARG A 36 2.81 -3.04 -20.94
N CYS A 37 2.16 -4.09 -21.39
CA CYS A 37 1.12 -4.04 -22.43
C CYS A 37 -0.28 -3.74 -21.85
N ALA A 38 -0.44 -3.76 -20.53
CA ALA A 38 -1.73 -3.50 -19.91
C ALA A 38 -2.17 -2.03 -20.12
N PRO A 39 -3.47 -1.76 -20.33
CA PRO A 39 -3.98 -0.38 -20.43
C PRO A 39 -3.57 0.45 -19.20
N PRO A 40 -3.35 1.77 -19.31
CA PRO A 40 -2.95 2.61 -18.18
C PRO A 40 -3.80 2.39 -16.94
N ALA A 41 -3.19 2.42 -15.76
CA ALA A 41 -3.92 2.36 -14.50
C ALA A 41 -4.78 3.61 -14.33
N ARG A 42 -5.96 3.44 -13.73
CA ARG A 42 -6.85 4.53 -13.36
C ARG A 42 -6.34 5.17 -12.08
N ASP A 43 -6.53 6.47 -11.96
CA ASP A 43 -6.05 7.20 -10.78
C ASP A 43 -6.91 6.87 -9.54
N PHE A 44 -6.38 5.94 -8.74
CA PHE A 44 -7.01 5.49 -7.50
C PHE A 44 -7.00 6.60 -6.44
N ARG A 45 -5.89 7.35 -6.32
CA ARG A 45 -5.71 8.39 -5.32
C ARG A 45 -6.68 9.55 -5.54
N SER A 46 -6.78 10.05 -6.77
CA SER A 46 -7.71 11.12 -7.12
C SER A 46 -9.18 10.69 -6.97
N ALA A 47 -9.51 9.42 -7.27
CA ALA A 47 -10.86 8.90 -7.08
C ALA A 47 -11.31 8.92 -5.61
N LEU A 48 -10.37 8.80 -4.67
CA LEU A 48 -10.66 8.84 -3.23
C LEU A 48 -10.71 10.26 -2.66
N ARG A 49 -9.99 11.20 -3.24
CA ARG A 49 -10.04 12.60 -2.81
C ARG A 49 -11.26 13.34 -3.30
N GLY A 50 -11.81 12.96 -4.45
CA GLY A 50 -13.01 13.53 -5.03
C GLY A 50 -13.09 15.07 -4.99
N SER A 51 -14.01 15.66 -5.71
CA SER A 51 -14.25 17.11 -5.68
C SER A 51 -15.40 17.51 -4.74
N SER A 52 -16.22 16.55 -4.25
CA SER A 52 -17.42 16.82 -3.43
C SER A 52 -17.11 17.21 -1.99
N GLY A 53 -15.89 16.90 -1.49
CA GLY A 53 -15.59 17.07 -0.06
C GLY A 53 -16.20 16.00 0.84
N ASP A 54 -16.74 14.93 0.27
CA ASP A 54 -17.32 13.81 1.01
C ASP A 54 -16.32 12.69 1.25
N VAL A 55 -16.61 11.83 2.22
CA VAL A 55 -15.90 10.56 2.45
C VAL A 55 -16.14 9.63 1.27
N ALA A 56 -15.08 9.21 0.59
CA ALA A 56 -15.14 8.27 -0.52
C ALA A 56 -15.41 6.83 -0.01
N ILE A 57 -16.08 6.01 -0.83
CA ILE A 57 -16.38 4.62 -0.50
C ILE A 57 -15.60 3.70 -1.44
N ILE A 58 -14.76 2.83 -0.87
CA ILE A 58 -14.17 1.68 -1.55
C ILE A 58 -15.03 0.47 -1.21
N ALA A 59 -15.81 -0.01 -2.18
CA ALA A 59 -16.70 -1.14 -1.98
C ALA A 59 -15.98 -2.46 -2.30
N GLU A 60 -15.99 -3.40 -1.34
CA GLU A 60 -15.22 -4.63 -1.43
C GLU A 60 -16.06 -5.80 -1.96
N VAL A 61 -15.50 -6.48 -2.96
CA VAL A 61 -16.00 -7.75 -3.52
C VAL A 61 -15.27 -8.90 -2.84
N LYS A 62 -16.01 -9.68 -2.04
CA LYS A 62 -15.47 -10.77 -1.22
C LYS A 62 -16.52 -11.87 -1.01
N ARG A 63 -16.15 -13.14 -1.26
CA ARG A 63 -17.06 -14.29 -1.04
C ARG A 63 -17.05 -14.77 0.38
N ARG A 64 -15.87 -14.82 1.01
CA ARG A 64 -15.66 -15.32 2.37
C ARG A 64 -14.47 -14.65 3.04
N SER A 65 -14.32 -14.84 4.34
CA SER A 65 -13.11 -14.43 5.08
C SER A 65 -12.85 -15.39 6.25
N PRO A 66 -11.60 -15.49 6.75
CA PRO A 66 -11.26 -16.34 7.88
C PRO A 66 -12.06 -16.04 9.16
N GLY A 67 -12.43 -14.77 9.39
CA GLY A 67 -13.18 -14.35 10.58
C GLY A 67 -14.70 -14.47 10.45
N ALA A 68 -15.26 -14.23 9.26
CA ALA A 68 -16.73 -14.24 9.03
C ALA A 68 -17.24 -15.53 8.37
N GLY A 69 -16.35 -16.41 7.91
CA GLY A 69 -16.71 -17.58 7.12
C GLY A 69 -17.24 -17.20 5.74
N SER A 70 -18.20 -17.98 5.23
CA SER A 70 -18.91 -17.68 3.99
C SER A 70 -19.82 -16.46 4.18
N ILE A 71 -19.76 -15.52 3.21
CA ILE A 71 -20.55 -14.28 3.22
C ILE A 71 -21.54 -14.33 2.05
N ARG A 72 -21.03 -14.54 0.82
CA ARG A 72 -21.83 -14.59 -0.40
C ARG A 72 -21.08 -15.36 -1.49
N GLU A 73 -21.18 -16.67 -1.49
CA GLU A 73 -20.38 -17.55 -2.37
C GLU A 73 -20.81 -17.47 -3.84
N ASP A 74 -22.10 -17.26 -4.08
CA ASP A 74 -22.75 -17.22 -5.39
C ASP A 74 -22.65 -15.86 -6.12
N LEU A 75 -21.94 -14.87 -5.53
CA LEU A 75 -21.85 -13.54 -6.13
C LEU A 75 -21.10 -13.57 -7.48
N ASP A 76 -21.65 -12.86 -8.46
CA ASP A 76 -20.88 -12.47 -9.65
C ASP A 76 -20.09 -11.19 -9.33
N PRO A 77 -18.75 -11.22 -9.39
CA PRO A 77 -17.92 -10.08 -9.01
C PRO A 77 -18.08 -8.87 -9.93
N ALA A 78 -18.34 -9.10 -11.23
CA ALA A 78 -18.47 -8.03 -12.21
C ALA A 78 -19.82 -7.31 -12.07
N ASP A 79 -20.90 -8.04 -11.87
CA ASP A 79 -22.23 -7.46 -11.68
C ASP A 79 -22.34 -6.72 -10.35
N LEU A 80 -21.79 -7.29 -9.27
CA LEU A 80 -21.72 -6.62 -7.98
C LEU A 80 -20.90 -5.33 -8.05
N ALA A 81 -19.73 -5.36 -8.70
CA ALA A 81 -18.91 -4.17 -8.87
C ALA A 81 -19.61 -3.09 -9.71
N ALA A 82 -20.34 -3.51 -10.75
CA ALA A 82 -21.14 -2.59 -11.55
C ALA A 82 -22.27 -1.94 -10.73
N ASP A 83 -22.91 -2.70 -9.86
CA ASP A 83 -23.90 -2.19 -8.93
C ASP A 83 -23.31 -1.18 -7.95
N TYR A 84 -22.20 -1.51 -7.30
CA TYR A 84 -21.44 -0.60 -6.45
C TYR A 84 -21.07 0.70 -7.17
N GLY A 85 -20.53 0.58 -8.41
CA GLY A 85 -20.11 1.74 -9.20
C GLY A 85 -21.28 2.69 -9.58
N ARG A 86 -22.46 2.14 -9.89
CA ARG A 86 -23.69 2.93 -10.15
C ARG A 86 -24.22 3.59 -8.88
N SER A 87 -24.02 2.96 -7.75
CA SER A 87 -24.52 3.40 -6.44
C SER A 87 -23.61 4.39 -5.72
N GLY A 88 -22.50 4.81 -6.35
CA GLY A 88 -21.65 5.88 -5.82
C GLY A 88 -20.34 5.43 -5.22
N ALA A 89 -19.96 4.14 -5.32
CA ALA A 89 -18.61 3.73 -4.93
C ALA A 89 -17.54 4.47 -5.76
N SER A 90 -16.50 4.98 -5.09
CA SER A 90 -15.40 5.70 -5.70
C SER A 90 -14.34 4.76 -6.28
N ALA A 91 -14.15 3.60 -5.65
CA ALA A 91 -13.27 2.53 -6.10
C ALA A 91 -13.85 1.16 -5.71
N ILE A 92 -13.33 0.10 -6.34
CA ILE A 92 -13.71 -1.28 -6.04
C ILE A 92 -12.49 -2.02 -5.50
N SER A 93 -12.63 -2.65 -4.34
CA SER A 93 -11.65 -3.59 -3.79
C SER A 93 -12.03 -5.01 -4.17
N VAL A 94 -11.10 -5.78 -4.71
CA VAL A 94 -11.34 -7.16 -5.16
C VAL A 94 -10.40 -8.10 -4.44
N LEU A 95 -10.93 -8.98 -3.58
CA LEU A 95 -10.14 -10.06 -2.98
C LEU A 95 -9.69 -11.02 -4.07
N THR A 96 -8.37 -11.26 -4.16
CA THR A 96 -7.80 -12.17 -5.15
C THR A 96 -7.14 -13.41 -4.52
N ASP A 97 -7.11 -13.50 -3.19
CA ASP A 97 -6.67 -14.69 -2.48
C ASP A 97 -7.70 -15.82 -2.63
N ARG A 98 -7.26 -16.95 -3.20
CA ARG A 98 -8.12 -18.11 -3.47
C ARG A 98 -8.39 -18.92 -2.22
N THR A 99 -7.36 -19.23 -1.48
CA THR A 99 -7.40 -20.21 -0.38
C THR A 99 -8.23 -19.73 0.78
N TYR A 100 -8.08 -18.49 1.20
CA TYR A 100 -8.69 -17.96 2.42
C TYR A 100 -9.92 -17.09 2.15
N PHE A 101 -9.98 -16.44 0.97
CA PHE A 101 -11.04 -15.48 0.66
C PHE A 101 -11.92 -15.90 -0.52
N GLY A 102 -11.58 -16.97 -1.23
CA GLY A 102 -12.38 -17.51 -2.34
C GLY A 102 -12.39 -16.61 -3.60
N GLY A 103 -11.42 -15.70 -3.71
CA GLY A 103 -11.25 -14.82 -4.84
C GLY A 103 -10.26 -15.33 -5.89
N GLY A 104 -9.93 -14.48 -6.85
CA GLY A 104 -8.92 -14.79 -7.88
C GLY A 104 -8.65 -13.61 -8.81
N LEU A 105 -7.55 -13.67 -9.55
CA LEU A 105 -7.21 -12.63 -10.51
C LEU A 105 -8.23 -12.53 -11.66
N ASP A 106 -8.96 -13.60 -11.97
CA ASP A 106 -10.04 -13.55 -12.95
C ASP A 106 -11.20 -12.68 -12.48
N ASP A 107 -11.50 -12.66 -11.18
CA ASP A 107 -12.47 -11.73 -10.60
C ASP A 107 -12.03 -10.28 -10.82
N LEU A 108 -10.74 -9.98 -10.57
CA LEU A 108 -10.18 -8.66 -10.81
C LEU A 108 -10.28 -8.25 -12.29
N ARG A 109 -9.91 -9.14 -13.22
CA ARG A 109 -10.02 -8.90 -14.68
C ARG A 109 -11.45 -8.60 -15.09
N ARG A 110 -12.42 -9.40 -14.62
CA ARG A 110 -13.84 -9.22 -14.90
C ARG A 110 -14.38 -7.92 -14.35
N VAL A 111 -14.03 -7.57 -13.11
CA VAL A 111 -14.40 -6.28 -12.49
C VAL A 111 -13.80 -5.13 -13.29
N ARG A 112 -12.50 -5.17 -13.59
CA ARG A 112 -11.80 -4.11 -14.31
C ARG A 112 -12.37 -3.85 -15.70
N ALA A 113 -12.80 -4.89 -16.40
CA ALA A 113 -13.48 -4.79 -17.70
C ALA A 113 -14.89 -4.20 -17.59
N ARG A 114 -15.61 -4.47 -16.49
CA ARG A 114 -17.03 -4.14 -16.32
C ARG A 114 -17.29 -2.71 -15.81
N VAL A 115 -16.37 -2.16 -15.00
CA VAL A 115 -16.55 -0.84 -14.36
C VAL A 115 -15.49 0.17 -14.81
N ARG A 116 -15.80 1.46 -14.67
CA ARG A 116 -14.84 2.56 -14.91
C ARG A 116 -14.13 3.01 -13.63
N ARG A 117 -14.59 2.56 -12.46
CA ARG A 117 -13.96 2.88 -11.17
C ARG A 117 -12.61 2.19 -11.07
N PRO A 118 -11.60 2.78 -10.41
CA PRO A 118 -10.34 2.10 -10.17
C PRO A 118 -10.55 0.85 -9.35
N ALA A 119 -9.77 -0.19 -9.66
CA ALA A 119 -9.83 -1.51 -9.01
C ALA A 119 -8.56 -1.77 -8.18
N LEU A 120 -8.74 -2.00 -6.87
CA LEU A 120 -7.71 -2.40 -5.94
C LEU A 120 -7.61 -3.93 -5.91
N ARG A 121 -6.41 -4.49 -6.17
CA ARG A 121 -6.11 -5.88 -5.84
C ARG A 121 -5.91 -5.99 -4.33
N LYS A 122 -6.86 -6.59 -3.62
CA LYS A 122 -6.77 -6.87 -2.19
C LYS A 122 -6.22 -8.29 -2.00
N ASP A 123 -4.94 -8.40 -1.72
CA ASP A 123 -4.18 -9.65 -1.60
C ASP A 123 -2.96 -9.44 -0.69
N PHE A 124 -2.17 -10.48 -0.44
CA PHE A 124 -0.96 -10.44 0.39
C PHE A 124 0.27 -10.43 -0.53
N LEU A 125 0.77 -9.25 -0.84
CA LEU A 125 1.93 -9.06 -1.71
C LEU A 125 3.22 -9.11 -0.87
N ILE A 126 4.13 -10.02 -1.23
CA ILE A 126 5.39 -10.28 -0.52
C ILE A 126 6.59 -10.43 -1.47
N ASP A 127 6.39 -10.20 -2.77
CA ASP A 127 7.46 -10.32 -3.78
C ASP A 127 7.14 -9.40 -4.98
N PRO A 128 8.16 -8.74 -5.57
CA PRO A 128 7.97 -7.86 -6.74
C PRO A 128 7.28 -8.52 -7.94
N VAL A 129 7.42 -9.83 -8.15
CA VAL A 129 6.74 -10.54 -9.24
C VAL A 129 5.21 -10.41 -9.17
N GLN A 130 4.65 -10.26 -7.97
CA GLN A 130 3.21 -10.06 -7.78
C GLN A 130 2.74 -8.68 -8.24
N LEU A 131 3.63 -7.68 -8.34
CA LEU A 131 3.29 -6.38 -8.92
C LEU A 131 3.07 -6.48 -10.43
N ASP A 132 3.97 -7.18 -11.14
CA ASP A 132 3.81 -7.46 -12.56
C ASP A 132 2.52 -8.25 -12.81
N GLU A 133 2.25 -9.27 -12.01
CA GLU A 133 1.02 -10.06 -12.06
C GLU A 133 -0.23 -9.20 -11.83
N SER A 134 -0.19 -8.30 -10.83
CA SER A 134 -1.28 -7.37 -10.52
C SER A 134 -1.58 -6.46 -11.70
N ARG A 135 -0.51 -5.86 -12.25
CA ARG A 135 -0.64 -4.93 -13.37
C ARG A 135 -1.14 -5.63 -14.63
N ALA A 136 -0.62 -6.82 -14.93
CA ALA A 136 -1.08 -7.67 -16.04
C ALA A 136 -2.55 -8.10 -15.90
N ALA A 137 -3.04 -8.27 -14.68
CA ALA A 137 -4.45 -8.53 -14.39
C ALA A 137 -5.32 -7.27 -14.44
N GLY A 138 -4.73 -6.08 -14.62
CA GLY A 138 -5.44 -4.81 -14.74
C GLY A 138 -5.69 -4.09 -13.42
N ALA A 139 -4.95 -4.40 -12.35
CA ALA A 139 -5.01 -3.63 -11.11
C ALA A 139 -4.66 -2.16 -11.34
N ASP A 140 -5.41 -1.27 -10.71
CA ASP A 140 -5.14 0.17 -10.65
C ASP A 140 -4.44 0.54 -9.34
N ALA A 141 -4.62 -0.29 -8.32
CA ALA A 141 -3.94 -0.20 -7.03
C ALA A 141 -3.66 -1.61 -6.47
N VAL A 142 -2.69 -1.69 -5.57
CA VAL A 142 -2.34 -2.91 -4.83
C VAL A 142 -2.32 -2.64 -3.33
N LEU A 143 -2.49 -3.70 -2.53
CA LEU A 143 -2.36 -3.65 -1.07
C LEU A 143 -0.95 -4.03 -0.64
N LEU A 144 -0.34 -3.24 0.23
CA LEU A 144 0.91 -3.53 0.92
C LEU A 144 0.66 -3.50 2.42
N ILE A 145 0.83 -4.63 3.11
CA ILE A 145 0.54 -4.75 4.55
C ILE A 145 1.86 -4.61 5.31
N VAL A 146 2.03 -3.53 6.08
CA VAL A 146 3.30 -3.22 6.78
C VAL A 146 3.71 -4.36 7.73
N ARG A 147 2.74 -4.98 8.39
CA ARG A 147 2.98 -6.06 9.36
C ARG A 147 3.66 -7.30 8.81
N ILE A 148 3.52 -7.58 7.51
CA ILE A 148 4.14 -8.75 6.86
C ILE A 148 5.37 -8.42 6.01
N LEU A 149 5.76 -7.14 5.96
CA LEU A 149 6.84 -6.65 5.11
C LEU A 149 7.93 -6.02 5.96
N GLU A 150 9.18 -6.43 5.73
CA GLU A 150 10.35 -5.71 6.22
C GLU A 150 10.53 -4.39 5.47
N ASP A 151 11.14 -3.38 6.09
CA ASP A 151 11.22 -2.02 5.51
C ASP A 151 11.89 -1.95 4.13
N PRO A 152 12.99 -2.69 3.85
CA PRO A 152 13.57 -2.69 2.52
C PRO A 152 12.60 -3.19 1.44
N LEU A 153 11.85 -4.26 1.74
CA LEU A 153 10.88 -4.86 0.82
C LEU A 153 9.64 -3.98 0.67
N LEU A 154 9.14 -3.36 1.74
CA LEU A 154 8.05 -2.40 1.69
C LEU A 154 8.38 -1.24 0.73
N GLY A 155 9.58 -0.65 0.87
CA GLY A 155 10.05 0.41 -0.01
C GLY A 155 10.25 -0.05 -1.46
N GLU A 156 10.73 -1.28 -1.69
CA GLU A 156 10.87 -1.86 -3.03
C GLU A 156 9.49 -2.04 -3.70
N LEU A 157 8.53 -2.65 -2.99
CA LEU A 157 7.18 -2.88 -3.50
C LEU A 157 6.44 -1.57 -3.76
N LEU A 158 6.58 -0.58 -2.89
CA LEU A 158 5.97 0.74 -3.07
C LEU A 158 6.49 1.42 -4.35
N ARG A 159 7.80 1.52 -4.51
CA ARG A 159 8.41 2.09 -5.73
C ARG A 159 8.08 1.27 -6.98
N GLY A 160 8.04 -0.07 -6.87
CA GLY A 160 7.67 -0.95 -7.97
C GLY A 160 6.23 -0.75 -8.44
N ALA A 161 5.27 -0.59 -7.51
CA ALA A 161 3.88 -0.28 -7.85
C ALA A 161 3.78 1.07 -8.59
N GLN A 162 4.45 2.12 -8.07
CA GLN A 162 4.49 3.44 -8.69
C GLN A 162 5.12 3.41 -10.09
N ALA A 163 6.21 2.66 -10.28
CA ALA A 163 6.86 2.50 -11.59
C ALA A 163 5.95 1.82 -12.63
N LEU A 164 5.01 0.98 -12.19
CA LEU A 164 3.98 0.36 -13.03
C LEU A 164 2.71 1.24 -13.16
N GLY A 165 2.71 2.45 -12.61
CA GLY A 165 1.59 3.40 -12.62
C GLY A 165 0.44 3.02 -11.68
N MET A 166 0.63 2.04 -10.79
CA MET A 166 -0.37 1.66 -9.79
C MET A 166 -0.19 2.47 -8.50
N ALA A 167 -1.30 2.80 -7.84
CA ALA A 167 -1.25 3.25 -6.45
C ALA A 167 -0.94 2.07 -5.52
N ALA A 168 -0.39 2.37 -4.33
CA ALA A 168 -0.22 1.39 -3.28
C ALA A 168 -0.99 1.83 -2.03
N LEU A 169 -2.01 1.05 -1.66
CA LEU A 169 -2.68 1.18 -0.38
C LEU A 169 -1.80 0.50 0.68
N VAL A 170 -1.14 1.29 1.53
CA VAL A 170 -0.26 0.77 2.58
C VAL A 170 -1.07 0.61 3.87
N GLU A 171 -1.36 -0.64 4.24
CA GLU A 171 -2.19 -0.97 5.40
C GLU A 171 -1.36 -1.00 6.68
N VAL A 172 -1.87 -0.29 7.71
CA VAL A 172 -1.27 -0.15 9.04
C VAL A 172 -2.29 -0.42 10.14
N HIS A 173 -1.82 -0.88 11.32
CA HIS A 173 -2.68 -1.22 12.46
C HIS A 173 -2.34 -0.44 13.72
N ASP A 174 -1.20 0.24 13.77
CA ASP A 174 -0.73 1.01 14.92
C ASP A 174 0.20 2.16 14.50
N ALA A 175 0.64 2.94 15.47
CA ALA A 175 1.49 4.11 15.23
C ALA A 175 2.88 3.75 14.69
N ALA A 176 3.46 2.65 15.13
CA ALA A 176 4.78 2.22 14.66
C ALA A 176 4.72 1.78 13.19
N GLU A 177 3.67 1.05 12.79
CA GLU A 177 3.43 0.70 11.39
C GLU A 177 3.15 1.94 10.53
N LEU A 178 2.42 2.94 11.04
CA LEU A 178 2.21 4.22 10.35
C LEU A 178 3.53 4.95 10.11
N GLU A 179 4.40 5.04 11.10
CA GLU A 179 5.72 5.67 10.96
C GLU A 179 6.56 4.96 9.88
N ARG A 180 6.56 3.63 9.85
CA ARG A 180 7.25 2.84 8.80
C ARG A 180 6.66 3.10 7.42
N ALA A 181 5.34 3.15 7.30
CA ALA A 181 4.64 3.45 6.04
C ALA A 181 5.03 4.84 5.50
N LEU A 182 4.99 5.86 6.36
CA LEU A 182 5.35 7.24 6.00
C LEU A 182 6.84 7.36 5.65
N ALA A 183 7.73 6.71 6.41
CA ALA A 183 9.16 6.68 6.11
C ALA A 183 9.47 5.99 4.76
N ALA A 184 8.68 5.00 4.35
CA ALA A 184 8.78 4.35 3.05
C ALA A 184 8.25 5.24 1.89
N GLY A 185 7.56 6.36 2.18
CA GLY A 185 6.98 7.27 1.21
C GLY A 185 5.55 6.93 0.78
N ALA A 186 4.76 6.29 1.65
CA ALA A 186 3.35 6.02 1.38
C ALA A 186 2.54 7.32 1.22
N ASP A 187 1.80 7.43 0.13
CA ASP A 187 0.88 8.54 -0.17
C ASP A 187 -0.60 8.15 -0.06
N VAL A 188 -0.88 6.85 0.16
CA VAL A 188 -2.19 6.30 0.49
C VAL A 188 -2.02 5.28 1.62
N VAL A 189 -2.60 5.59 2.78
CA VAL A 189 -2.52 4.77 3.99
C VAL A 189 -3.91 4.23 4.34
N GLY A 190 -3.98 2.92 4.56
CA GLY A 190 -5.16 2.24 5.10
C GLY A 190 -4.98 1.96 6.58
N ILE A 191 -5.85 2.48 7.41
CA ILE A 191 -5.86 2.21 8.85
C ILE A 191 -6.85 1.08 9.10
N ASN A 192 -6.33 -0.12 9.39
CA ASN A 192 -7.18 -1.28 9.66
C ASN A 192 -7.57 -1.32 11.14
N ASN A 193 -8.85 -1.07 11.39
CA ASN A 193 -9.45 -1.09 12.74
C ASN A 193 -9.54 -2.50 13.35
N ARG A 194 -9.28 -3.55 12.58
CA ARG A 194 -9.39 -4.94 13.04
C ARG A 194 -8.08 -5.42 13.61
N ASP A 195 -8.10 -5.80 14.87
CA ASP A 195 -7.02 -6.57 15.48
C ASP A 195 -7.02 -7.99 14.90
N LEU A 196 -5.92 -8.37 14.23
CA LEU A 196 -5.79 -9.67 13.55
C LEU A 196 -5.61 -10.85 14.50
N SER A 197 -5.34 -10.59 15.79
CA SER A 197 -5.21 -11.63 16.82
C SER A 197 -6.56 -11.97 17.47
N THR A 198 -7.41 -10.97 17.70
CA THR A 198 -8.69 -11.08 18.38
C THR A 198 -9.90 -11.01 17.46
N PHE A 199 -9.71 -10.57 16.21
CA PHE A 199 -10.73 -10.23 15.21
C PHE A 199 -11.72 -9.14 15.65
N ARG A 200 -11.46 -8.45 16.75
CA ARG A 200 -12.24 -7.29 17.19
C ARG A 200 -11.87 -6.07 16.37
N SER A 201 -12.85 -5.22 16.07
CA SER A 201 -12.64 -3.96 15.37
C SER A 201 -12.99 -2.79 16.29
N SER A 202 -12.16 -1.72 16.24
CA SER A 202 -12.43 -0.47 16.96
C SER A 202 -12.02 0.71 16.09
N VAL A 203 -12.96 1.58 15.75
CA VAL A 203 -12.71 2.81 14.98
C VAL A 203 -11.77 3.78 15.69
N THR A 204 -11.53 3.57 17.00
CA THR A 204 -10.58 4.36 17.79
C THR A 204 -9.18 4.36 17.18
N VAL A 205 -8.76 3.25 16.52
CA VAL A 205 -7.48 3.17 15.82
C VAL A 205 -7.40 4.22 14.70
N THR A 206 -8.44 4.31 13.87
CA THR A 206 -8.52 5.36 12.85
C THR A 206 -8.49 6.76 13.48
N LEU A 207 -9.29 7.00 14.54
CA LEU A 207 -9.38 8.32 15.18
C LEU A 207 -8.05 8.79 15.78
N GLU A 208 -7.21 7.85 16.23
CA GLU A 208 -5.87 8.14 16.72
C GLU A 208 -4.89 8.40 15.57
N LEU A 209 -4.81 7.50 14.60
CA LEU A 209 -3.76 7.53 13.60
C LEU A 209 -3.98 8.58 12.52
N VAL A 210 -5.24 8.93 12.20
CA VAL A 210 -5.54 9.98 11.22
C VAL A 210 -4.93 11.34 11.61
N ARG A 211 -4.86 11.64 12.90
CA ARG A 211 -4.27 12.89 13.43
C ARG A 211 -2.76 12.94 13.29
N ARG A 212 -2.11 11.78 13.16
CA ARG A 212 -0.65 11.65 13.00
C ARG A 212 -0.25 11.57 11.51
N THR A 213 -1.22 11.48 10.61
CA THR A 213 -0.97 11.33 9.17
C THR A 213 -0.92 12.71 8.52
N PRO A 214 0.13 13.01 7.70
CA PRO A 214 0.23 14.27 6.97
C PRO A 214 -1.00 14.55 6.09
N PRO A 215 -1.39 15.83 5.89
CA PRO A 215 -2.64 16.18 5.17
C PRO A 215 -2.60 15.84 3.67
N ASP A 216 -1.42 15.69 3.07
CA ASP A 216 -1.22 15.31 1.67
C ASP A 216 -1.32 13.79 1.44
N VAL A 217 -1.23 12.98 2.49
CA VAL A 217 -1.44 11.52 2.43
C VAL A 217 -2.93 11.21 2.46
N VAL A 218 -3.42 10.36 1.57
CA VAL A 218 -4.81 9.87 1.60
C VAL A 218 -4.97 8.85 2.72
N VAL A 219 -5.98 9.04 3.58
CA VAL A 219 -6.30 8.12 4.68
C VAL A 219 -7.59 7.38 4.41
N ILE A 220 -7.52 6.05 4.48
CA ILE A 220 -8.64 5.13 4.35
C ILE A 220 -8.87 4.44 5.69
N SER A 221 -10.09 4.46 6.22
CA SER A 221 -10.46 3.65 7.38
C SER A 221 -11.01 2.31 6.92
N GLU A 222 -10.45 1.21 7.43
CA GLU A 222 -10.81 -0.15 7.04
C GLU A 222 -11.35 -0.96 8.23
N SER A 223 -12.31 -1.82 7.99
CA SER A 223 -12.90 -2.74 8.95
C SER A 223 -13.74 -2.08 10.06
N GLY A 224 -14.79 -2.77 10.51
CA GLY A 224 -15.62 -2.35 11.64
C GLY A 224 -16.59 -1.20 11.36
N LEU A 225 -16.75 -0.78 10.11
CA LEU A 225 -17.66 0.27 9.67
C LEU A 225 -18.91 -0.36 9.05
N ALA A 226 -20.08 0.09 9.43
CA ALA A 226 -21.34 -0.43 8.94
C ALA A 226 -22.42 0.64 8.68
N THR A 227 -22.39 1.75 9.42
CA THR A 227 -23.45 2.75 9.44
C THR A 227 -22.98 4.10 8.91
N ARG A 228 -23.93 4.99 8.59
CA ARG A 228 -23.64 6.36 8.20
C ARG A 228 -22.96 7.15 9.34
N GLU A 229 -23.30 6.82 10.58
CA GLU A 229 -22.71 7.41 11.79
C GLU A 229 -21.22 7.02 11.93
N ASP A 230 -20.86 5.77 11.58
CA ASP A 230 -19.45 5.34 11.55
C ASP A 230 -18.69 6.19 10.54
N LEU A 231 -19.23 6.36 9.32
CA LEU A 231 -18.61 7.18 8.26
C LEU A 231 -18.50 8.64 8.70
N ALA A 232 -19.54 9.19 9.33
CA ALA A 232 -19.51 10.56 9.84
C ALA A 232 -18.43 10.74 10.92
N THR A 233 -18.26 9.75 11.78
CA THR A 233 -17.25 9.76 12.83
C THR A 233 -15.83 9.79 12.26
N VAL A 234 -15.48 8.86 11.36
CA VAL A 234 -14.14 8.83 10.76
C VAL A 234 -13.94 9.98 9.79
N GLY A 235 -14.98 10.40 9.07
CA GLY A 235 -14.94 11.55 8.18
C GLY A 235 -14.68 12.86 8.93
N ALA A 236 -15.39 13.10 10.04
CA ALA A 236 -15.14 14.27 10.89
C ALA A 236 -13.71 14.32 11.46
N ALA A 237 -13.10 13.16 11.69
CA ALA A 237 -11.70 13.06 12.09
C ALA A 237 -10.72 13.34 10.94
N GLY A 238 -11.18 13.40 9.69
CA GLY A 238 -10.38 13.71 8.51
C GLY A 238 -9.96 12.50 7.67
N ALA A 239 -10.59 11.34 7.82
CA ALA A 239 -10.42 10.23 6.88
C ALA A 239 -10.96 10.62 5.50
N ASP A 240 -10.19 10.35 4.44
CA ASP A 240 -10.56 10.66 3.05
C ASP A 240 -11.55 9.63 2.50
N ALA A 241 -11.42 8.37 2.91
CA ALA A 241 -12.24 7.26 2.42
C ALA A 241 -12.47 6.20 3.49
N VAL A 242 -13.41 5.30 3.19
CA VAL A 242 -13.65 4.06 3.93
C VAL A 242 -13.58 2.86 2.99
N LEU A 243 -13.05 1.72 3.48
CA LEU A 243 -13.11 0.44 2.78
C LEU A 243 -14.09 -0.47 3.50
N MET A 244 -15.16 -0.87 2.81
CA MET A 244 -16.26 -1.62 3.37
C MET A 244 -16.61 -2.85 2.51
N GLY A 245 -16.81 -3.98 3.15
CA GLY A 245 -17.19 -5.23 2.48
C GLY A 245 -18.36 -5.92 3.17
N GLU A 246 -18.13 -6.46 4.37
CA GLU A 246 -19.08 -7.35 5.04
C GLU A 246 -20.46 -6.68 5.25
N ALA A 247 -20.50 -5.43 5.70
CA ALA A 247 -21.74 -4.70 5.92
C ALA A 247 -22.54 -4.53 4.61
N LEU A 248 -21.85 -4.21 3.51
CA LEU A 248 -22.48 -4.08 2.20
C LEU A 248 -23.00 -5.42 1.67
N LEU A 249 -22.19 -6.48 1.81
CA LEU A 249 -22.53 -7.81 1.29
C LEU A 249 -23.64 -8.52 2.05
N ARG A 250 -23.84 -8.19 3.32
CA ARG A 250 -24.98 -8.69 4.14
C ARG A 250 -26.30 -8.03 3.79
N SER A 251 -26.29 -6.89 3.09
CA SER A 251 -27.49 -6.26 2.57
C SER A 251 -28.14 -7.11 1.48
N PRO A 252 -29.46 -7.27 1.45
CA PRO A 252 -30.16 -7.90 0.33
C PRO A 252 -29.86 -7.22 -1.01
N ARG A 253 -29.66 -5.90 -1.01
CA ARG A 253 -29.32 -5.06 -2.15
C ARG A 253 -28.04 -4.25 -1.85
N PRO A 254 -26.85 -4.81 -2.16
CA PRO A 254 -25.57 -4.18 -1.80
C PRO A 254 -25.37 -2.79 -2.42
N GLY A 255 -25.88 -2.52 -3.61
CA GLY A 255 -25.84 -1.20 -4.23
C GLY A 255 -26.62 -0.15 -3.44
N ASP A 256 -27.83 -0.48 -2.97
CA ASP A 256 -28.62 0.43 -2.15
C ASP A 256 -27.90 0.74 -0.82
N ALA A 257 -27.20 -0.24 -0.25
CA ALA A 257 -26.40 -0.03 0.94
C ALA A 257 -25.24 0.97 0.68
N VAL A 258 -24.58 0.90 -0.48
CA VAL A 258 -23.59 1.92 -0.87
C VAL A 258 -24.24 3.29 -1.02
N ALA A 259 -25.36 3.40 -1.75
CA ALA A 259 -26.05 4.67 -1.98
C ALA A 259 -26.47 5.36 -0.67
N ALA A 260 -26.94 4.59 0.32
CA ALA A 260 -27.33 5.10 1.64
C ALA A 260 -26.14 5.70 2.44
N LEU A 261 -24.92 5.34 2.11
CA LEU A 261 -23.70 5.78 2.79
C LEU A 261 -22.98 6.93 2.07
N THR A 262 -23.38 7.30 0.85
CA THR A 262 -22.79 8.42 0.09
C THR A 262 -23.17 9.79 0.68
N GLY A 263 -22.39 10.83 0.34
CA GLY A 263 -22.66 12.22 0.76
C GLY A 263 -22.46 12.44 2.26
N VAL A 264 -21.52 11.76 2.87
CA VAL A 264 -21.07 12.04 4.24
C VAL A 264 -19.92 13.03 4.17
N PRO A 265 -20.03 14.24 4.77
CA PRO A 265 -18.98 15.24 4.69
C PRO A 265 -17.67 14.78 5.34
N ARG A 266 -16.55 15.15 4.71
CA ARG A 266 -15.20 14.98 5.26
C ARG A 266 -14.78 16.26 5.98
N GLY A 267 -14.35 16.12 7.24
CA GLY A 267 -13.75 17.20 8.02
C GLY A 267 -12.31 17.53 7.55
N PRO A 268 -11.82 18.73 7.90
CA PRO A 268 -10.44 19.08 7.67
C PRO A 268 -9.51 18.24 8.54
N ARG A 269 -8.42 17.73 7.96
CA ARG A 269 -7.35 17.12 8.74
C ARG A 269 -6.38 18.21 9.16
N THR A 270 -6.42 18.59 10.45
CA THR A 270 -5.41 19.45 11.06
C THR A 270 -4.28 18.55 11.53
N ALA A 271 -3.07 18.73 10.95
CA ALA A 271 -1.90 18.09 11.50
C ALA A 271 -1.73 18.57 12.96
N THR A 272 -1.88 17.67 13.92
CA THR A 272 -1.29 17.95 15.25
C THR A 272 0.21 17.90 15.02
N ALA A 273 0.91 19.00 15.37
CA ALA A 273 2.37 18.98 15.42
C ALA A 273 2.76 17.72 16.21
N GLY A 274 3.53 16.85 15.58
CA GLY A 274 4.10 15.68 16.26
C GLY A 274 4.80 16.16 17.54
N PRO A 275 5.02 15.28 18.53
CA PRO A 275 5.78 15.66 19.71
C PRO A 275 7.08 16.31 19.22
N GLU A 276 7.35 17.55 19.69
CA GLU A 276 8.62 18.21 19.40
C GLU A 276 9.74 17.21 19.70
N PRO A 277 10.76 17.09 18.83
CA PRO A 277 11.89 16.25 19.14
C PRO A 277 12.41 16.70 20.50
N SER A 278 12.43 15.76 21.46
CA SER A 278 12.98 16.00 22.79
C SER A 278 14.33 16.72 22.60
N PRO A 279 14.59 17.86 23.25
CA PRO A 279 15.86 18.56 23.04
C PRO A 279 16.96 17.57 23.33
N ALA A 280 17.71 17.22 22.28
CA ALA A 280 18.89 16.38 22.41
C ALA A 280 19.73 17.01 23.53
N THR A 281 19.95 16.26 24.58
CA THR A 281 20.83 16.67 25.71
C THR A 281 22.14 17.13 25.06
N ALA A 282 22.35 18.44 25.10
CA ALA A 282 23.56 19.02 24.58
C ALA A 282 24.71 18.45 25.42
N VAL A 283 25.44 17.51 24.84
CA VAL A 283 26.71 17.02 25.37
C VAL A 283 27.63 18.22 25.35
N GLN A 284 27.86 18.79 26.53
CA GLN A 284 28.88 19.82 26.71
C GLN A 284 30.24 19.22 26.34
N PRO A 285 31.02 19.86 25.47
CA PRO A 285 32.38 19.37 25.17
C PRO A 285 33.24 19.50 26.45
N GLU A 286 33.86 18.40 26.84
CA GLU A 286 34.87 18.44 27.93
C GLU A 286 36.01 19.39 27.55
N PRO A 287 36.61 20.11 28.55
CA PRO A 287 37.74 21.02 28.30
C PRO A 287 38.96 20.21 27.85
N SER A 288 39.44 20.48 26.65
CA SER A 288 40.63 19.86 26.06
C SER A 288 41.86 20.17 26.90
N ALA A 289 42.47 19.14 27.48
CA ALA A 289 43.81 19.19 28.06
C ALA A 289 44.87 19.55 26.97
N GLY A 290 45.80 20.45 27.33
CA GLY A 290 46.75 21.09 26.46
C GLY A 290 47.55 20.14 25.56
N ARG A 291 47.60 20.49 24.29
CA ARG A 291 48.47 19.86 23.28
C ARG A 291 49.83 20.57 23.26
N ALA A 292 50.89 19.79 23.58
CA ALA A 292 52.28 20.17 23.34
C ALA A 292 52.52 20.41 21.82
N ALA A 293 53.30 21.43 21.50
CA ALA A 293 53.67 21.83 20.16
C ALA A 293 54.57 20.79 19.45
N THR A 294 54.18 20.35 18.27
CA THR A 294 55.00 19.55 17.35
C THR A 294 55.61 20.48 16.29
N PRO A 295 56.90 20.30 15.91
CA PRO A 295 57.56 21.14 14.93
C PRO A 295 57.09 20.87 13.47
N PRO A 296 57.30 21.83 12.55
CA PRO A 296 56.71 21.75 11.19
C PRO A 296 57.44 20.72 10.31
N ALA A 297 56.63 19.92 9.60
CA ALA A 297 57.09 18.95 8.61
C ALA A 297 57.51 19.62 7.29
N ALA A 298 58.55 19.08 6.67
CA ALA A 298 59.13 19.52 5.41
C ALA A 298 58.15 19.38 4.22
N ARG A 299 58.27 20.31 3.25
CA ARG A 299 57.50 20.31 2.00
C ARG A 299 57.89 19.12 1.11
N PRO A 300 56.96 18.45 0.44
CA PRO A 300 57.27 17.46 -0.59
C PRO A 300 57.64 18.14 -1.92
N GLU A 301 58.62 17.54 -2.62
CA GLU A 301 59.05 17.91 -3.99
C GLU A 301 57.96 17.55 -5.03
N PRO A 302 57.92 18.29 -6.18
CA PRO A 302 56.93 18.04 -7.24
C PRO A 302 57.28 16.76 -8.04
N PRO A 303 56.30 16.02 -8.56
CA PRO A 303 56.53 14.80 -9.33
C PRO A 303 57.06 15.09 -10.71
N ALA A 304 57.95 14.22 -11.19
CA ALA A 304 58.58 14.21 -12.49
C ALA A 304 57.55 14.04 -13.63
N THR A 305 57.80 14.77 -14.71
CA THR A 305 57.00 14.76 -15.96
C THR A 305 57.02 13.37 -16.62
N ALA A 306 55.85 12.89 -16.99
CA ALA A 306 55.64 11.68 -17.79
C ALA A 306 56.03 11.89 -19.28
N PRO A 307 56.57 10.86 -19.98
CA PRO A 307 56.94 10.97 -21.40
C PRO A 307 55.70 10.95 -22.33
N GLU A 308 55.83 11.69 -23.45
CA GLU A 308 54.84 11.79 -24.53
C GLU A 308 54.60 10.45 -25.25
N PRO A 309 53.38 10.18 -25.74
CA PRO A 309 53.07 9.01 -26.54
C PRO A 309 53.55 9.17 -28.00
N PRO A 310 53.93 8.08 -28.70
CA PRO A 310 54.44 8.10 -30.06
C PRO A 310 53.33 8.34 -31.08
N THR A 311 53.66 9.11 -32.11
CA THR A 311 52.83 9.50 -33.27
C THR A 311 52.50 8.27 -34.15
N PRO A 312 51.26 8.14 -34.67
CA PRO A 312 50.91 7.04 -35.56
C PRO A 312 51.44 7.22 -36.99
N HIS A 313 52.14 6.21 -37.52
CA HIS A 313 52.57 6.11 -38.91
C HIS A 313 51.32 5.95 -39.86
N ARG A 314 51.21 6.85 -40.83
CA ARG A 314 50.34 6.73 -42.00
C ARG A 314 50.83 5.60 -42.91
N THR A 315 50.16 4.51 -43.05
CA THR A 315 50.32 3.56 -44.15
C THR A 315 49.45 4.02 -45.35
N ARG A 316 50.11 4.31 -46.44
CA ARG A 316 49.51 4.50 -47.76
C ARG A 316 49.08 3.15 -48.32
N SER A 317 47.83 2.99 -48.68
CA SER A 317 47.36 1.90 -49.50
C SER A 317 47.55 2.27 -50.98
N ARG A 318 48.11 1.35 -51.72
CA ARG A 318 48.13 1.30 -53.19
C ARG A 318 47.30 0.14 -53.68
N ALA A 319 46.59 0.39 -54.74
CA ALA A 319 45.83 -0.45 -55.69
C ALA A 319 44.45 -0.89 -55.23
#